data_851ecabf7e3f3d24f4266a4aa7e4f276
#
_entry.id   851ecabf7e3f3d24f4266a4aa7e4f276
#
_cell.length_a   1.000
_cell.length_b   1.000
_cell.length_c   1.000
_cell.angle_alpha   90.00
_cell.angle_beta   90.00
_cell.angle_gamma   90.00
#
_symmetry.space_group_name_H-M   'P 1'
#
loop_
_entity.id
_entity.type
_entity.pdbx_description
1 polymer ?
#
loop_
_entity_poly.entity_id
_entity_poly.type
_entity_poly.pdbx_seq_one_letter_code
_entity_poly.pdbx_strand_id
1 'polypeptide(L)'
;MFKKLYHIALRECGIMWKNPIYLFCMVIFPIVVVIFFTTLMKGGVPTDMPVGIVDQDNSATSRQLVHKLDAFQTTKVVAHYENMAEARHAIQKNEIYAFLLIPDGTEAGLMAQKQPKISFYYSSVSLAAGSLLFRDLKTISTLGGAAAGMAKLSALGKTNDEIMTCLLYTSPSPRDVEE
;
A
#
# COMPACT_ATOMS: atom_id res chain seq x y z
N MET A 1 -4.60 -36.47 38.88
CA MET A 1 -5.14 -35.15 38.50
C MET A 1 -5.88 -35.19 37.17
N PHE A 2 -5.36 -35.72 36.09
CA PHE A 2 -5.98 -35.78 34.76
C PHE A 2 -7.36 -36.46 34.70
N LYS A 3 -7.60 -37.56 35.43
CA LYS A 3 -8.91 -38.23 35.46
C LYS A 3 -10.04 -37.34 36.04
N LYS A 4 -9.74 -36.53 37.05
CA LYS A 4 -10.74 -35.60 37.61
C LYS A 4 -11.04 -34.46 36.65
N LEU A 5 -10.04 -33.94 35.96
CA LEU A 5 -10.22 -32.90 34.94
C LEU A 5 -11.07 -33.42 33.76
N TYR A 6 -10.81 -34.65 33.33
CA TYR A 6 -11.57 -35.30 32.25
C TYR A 6 -13.06 -35.49 32.61
N HIS A 7 -13.33 -35.96 33.84
CA HIS A 7 -14.73 -36.09 34.31
C HIS A 7 -15.47 -34.77 34.42
N ILE A 8 -14.78 -33.71 34.84
CA ILE A 8 -15.36 -32.37 34.90
C ILE A 8 -15.67 -31.88 33.49
N ALA A 9 -14.75 -32.03 32.55
CA ALA A 9 -14.93 -31.64 31.15
C ALA A 9 -16.10 -32.38 30.48
N LEU A 10 -16.24 -33.69 30.69
CA LEU A 10 -17.35 -34.46 30.16
C LEU A 10 -18.71 -34.02 30.78
N ARG A 11 -18.75 -33.68 32.06
CA ARG A 11 -19.94 -33.18 32.69
C ARG A 11 -20.37 -31.82 32.13
N GLU A 12 -19.42 -30.91 31.95
CA GLU A 12 -19.68 -29.57 31.40
C GLU A 12 -20.12 -29.69 29.93
N CYS A 13 -19.47 -30.54 29.11
CA CYS A 13 -19.95 -30.84 27.76
C CYS A 13 -21.39 -31.36 27.72
N GLY A 14 -21.76 -32.24 28.67
CA GLY A 14 -23.12 -32.76 28.77
C GLY A 14 -24.17 -31.68 29.15
N ILE A 15 -23.80 -30.74 29.99
CA ILE A 15 -24.67 -29.59 30.36
C ILE A 15 -24.82 -28.63 29.17
N MET A 16 -23.74 -28.37 28.45
CA MET A 16 -23.74 -27.53 27.24
C MET A 16 -24.63 -28.10 26.15
N TRP A 17 -24.60 -29.43 25.94
CA TRP A 17 -25.43 -30.10 24.93
C TRP A 17 -26.93 -30.04 25.25
N LYS A 18 -27.29 -30.00 26.54
CA LYS A 18 -28.70 -29.93 26.99
C LYS A 18 -29.29 -28.52 26.93
N ASN A 19 -28.48 -27.50 26.90
CA ASN A 19 -28.92 -26.11 26.84
C ASN A 19 -28.78 -25.55 25.41
N PRO A 20 -29.90 -25.29 24.69
CA PRO A 20 -29.85 -24.84 23.30
C PRO A 20 -29.16 -23.46 23.16
N ILE A 21 -29.18 -22.63 24.21
CA ILE A 21 -28.54 -21.32 24.21
C ILE A 21 -27.02 -21.44 24.17
N TYR A 22 -26.43 -22.36 24.95
CA TYR A 22 -24.99 -22.60 24.94
C TYR A 22 -24.52 -23.19 23.61
N LEU A 23 -25.29 -24.13 23.03
CA LEU A 23 -25.00 -24.70 21.73
C LEU A 23 -25.02 -23.65 20.64
N PHE A 24 -26.03 -22.75 20.68
CA PHE A 24 -26.13 -21.64 19.73
C PHE A 24 -24.93 -20.72 19.84
N CYS A 25 -24.57 -20.26 21.04
CA CYS A 25 -23.45 -19.32 21.23
C CYS A 25 -22.10 -19.95 20.91
N MET A 26 -21.90 -21.24 21.18
CA MET A 26 -20.60 -21.88 21.03
C MET A 26 -20.32 -22.39 19.62
N VAL A 27 -21.35 -22.82 18.91
CA VAL A 27 -21.20 -23.46 17.57
C VAL A 27 -21.72 -22.54 16.47
N ILE A 28 -22.96 -22.07 16.59
CA ILE A 28 -23.61 -21.32 15.52
C ILE A 28 -23.04 -19.90 15.41
N PHE A 29 -22.84 -19.23 16.54
CA PHE A 29 -22.32 -17.87 16.54
C PHE A 29 -20.93 -17.75 15.89
N PRO A 30 -19.90 -18.57 16.21
CA PRO A 30 -18.63 -18.53 15.51
C PRO A 30 -18.74 -18.81 14.01
N ILE A 31 -19.60 -19.74 13.60
CA ILE A 31 -19.81 -20.05 12.17
C ILE A 31 -20.44 -18.85 11.47
N VAL A 32 -21.45 -18.23 12.07
CA VAL A 32 -22.07 -17.01 11.50
C VAL A 32 -21.06 -15.88 11.39
N VAL A 33 -20.22 -15.67 12.41
CA VAL A 33 -19.16 -14.67 12.39
C VAL A 33 -18.16 -14.92 11.26
N VAL A 34 -17.70 -16.16 11.08
CA VAL A 34 -16.78 -16.50 9.99
C VAL A 34 -17.43 -16.29 8.63
N ILE A 35 -18.67 -16.72 8.43
CA ILE A 35 -19.40 -16.51 7.18
C ILE A 35 -19.60 -15.01 6.91
N PHE A 36 -19.95 -14.25 7.93
CA PHE A 36 -20.13 -12.81 7.85
C PHE A 36 -18.84 -12.10 7.42
N PHE A 37 -17.72 -12.37 8.09
CA PHE A 37 -16.42 -11.79 7.71
C PHE A 37 -15.94 -12.25 6.35
N THR A 38 -16.13 -13.52 6.00
CA THR A 38 -15.78 -14.03 4.66
C THR A 38 -16.61 -13.36 3.57
N THR A 39 -17.88 -13.09 3.84
CA THR A 39 -18.76 -12.40 2.89
C THR A 39 -18.40 -10.92 2.75
N LEU A 40 -18.07 -10.25 3.87
CA LEU A 40 -17.56 -8.86 3.83
C LEU A 40 -16.22 -8.76 3.09
N MET A 41 -15.35 -9.74 3.27
CA MET A 41 -14.03 -9.76 2.62
C MET A 41 -14.07 -10.23 1.16
N LYS A 42 -15.20 -10.70 0.64
CA LYS A 42 -15.37 -11.04 -0.79
C LYS A 42 -15.08 -9.87 -1.73
N GLY A 43 -15.32 -8.62 -1.29
CA GLY A 43 -14.96 -7.42 -2.03
C GLY A 43 -13.45 -7.16 -2.14
N GLY A 44 -12.63 -7.92 -1.38
CA GLY A 44 -11.18 -7.77 -1.38
C GLY A 44 -10.69 -6.45 -0.80
N VAL A 45 -9.44 -6.16 -1.10
CA VAL A 45 -8.84 -4.83 -0.84
C VAL A 45 -9.51 -3.82 -1.79
N PRO A 46 -9.81 -2.59 -1.34
CA PRO A 46 -10.31 -1.56 -2.23
C PRO A 46 -9.40 -1.44 -3.46
N THR A 47 -9.98 -1.63 -4.64
CA THR A 47 -9.32 -1.51 -5.93
C THR A 47 -9.79 -0.23 -6.62
N ASP A 48 -9.03 0.26 -7.60
CA ASP A 48 -9.40 1.41 -8.43
C ASP A 48 -9.68 2.70 -7.63
N MET A 49 -8.88 2.95 -6.57
CA MET A 49 -9.03 4.20 -5.82
C MET A 49 -8.65 5.40 -6.68
N PRO A 50 -9.55 6.40 -6.84
CA PRO A 50 -9.29 7.57 -7.66
C PRO A 50 -8.19 8.43 -7.04
N VAL A 51 -7.11 8.60 -7.81
CA VAL A 51 -5.94 9.41 -7.47
C VAL A 51 -5.74 10.49 -8.52
N GLY A 52 -5.42 11.70 -8.07
CA GLY A 52 -5.05 12.81 -8.93
C GLY A 52 -3.53 12.93 -9.09
N ILE A 53 -3.10 13.52 -10.18
CA ILE A 53 -1.69 13.83 -10.45
C ILE A 53 -1.54 15.33 -10.66
N VAL A 54 -0.55 15.92 -10.00
CA VAL A 54 -0.06 17.27 -10.27
C VAL A 54 1.37 17.13 -10.77
N ASP A 55 1.54 17.13 -12.09
CA ASP A 55 2.85 16.99 -12.73
C ASP A 55 3.32 18.36 -13.22
N GLN A 56 4.32 18.92 -12.51
CA GLN A 56 4.95 20.19 -12.86
C GLN A 56 6.21 19.99 -13.73
N ASP A 57 6.77 18.77 -13.72
CA ASP A 57 8.02 18.46 -14.42
C ASP A 57 7.78 18.15 -15.91
N ASN A 58 6.61 17.58 -16.25
CA ASN A 58 6.21 17.21 -17.63
C ASN A 58 7.28 16.42 -18.41
N SER A 59 8.15 15.71 -17.71
CA SER A 59 9.28 14.96 -18.27
C SER A 59 8.87 13.56 -18.76
N ALA A 60 9.78 12.88 -19.46
CA ALA A 60 9.60 11.49 -19.82
C ALA A 60 9.55 10.60 -18.56
N THR A 61 10.33 10.93 -17.56
CA THR A 61 10.42 10.23 -16.28
C THR A 61 9.14 10.39 -15.45
N SER A 62 8.56 11.61 -15.40
CA SER A 62 7.29 11.83 -14.71
C SER A 62 6.15 11.02 -15.33
N ARG A 63 6.04 11.02 -16.66
CA ARG A 63 5.04 10.21 -17.38
C ARG A 63 5.18 8.71 -17.14
N GLN A 64 6.41 8.18 -17.08
CA GLN A 64 6.64 6.78 -16.72
C GLN A 64 6.21 6.47 -15.29
N LEU A 65 6.47 7.38 -14.35
CA LEU A 65 6.06 7.25 -12.95
C LEU A 65 4.54 7.19 -12.84
N VAL A 66 3.85 8.09 -13.51
CA VAL A 66 2.37 8.13 -13.56
C VAL A 66 1.82 6.84 -14.17
N HIS A 67 2.41 6.36 -15.27
CA HIS A 67 1.97 5.12 -15.91
C HIS A 67 2.16 3.89 -15.02
N LYS A 68 3.26 3.86 -14.26
CA LYS A 68 3.49 2.79 -13.28
C LYS A 68 2.50 2.89 -12.12
N LEU A 69 2.15 4.09 -11.68
CA LEU A 69 1.15 4.29 -10.63
C LEU A 69 -0.23 3.79 -11.07
N ASP A 70 -0.64 4.08 -12.29
CA ASP A 70 -1.90 3.63 -12.87
C ASP A 70 -1.96 2.10 -13.10
N ALA A 71 -0.80 1.46 -13.22
CA ALA A 71 -0.71 0.01 -13.37
C ALA A 71 -0.92 -0.78 -12.06
N PHE A 72 -0.99 -0.11 -10.91
CA PHE A 72 -1.31 -0.77 -9.65
C PHE A 72 -2.80 -1.01 -9.51
N GLN A 73 -3.18 -2.20 -9.04
CA GLN A 73 -4.59 -2.57 -8.83
C GLN A 73 -5.31 -1.68 -7.80
N THR A 74 -4.57 -1.05 -6.91
CA THR A 74 -5.10 -0.24 -5.82
C THR A 74 -5.40 1.19 -6.26
N THR A 75 -4.69 1.69 -7.29
CA THR A 75 -4.73 3.08 -7.73
C THR A 75 -5.25 3.20 -9.13
N LYS A 76 -6.10 4.19 -9.36
CA LYS A 76 -6.56 4.60 -10.68
C LYS A 76 -6.37 6.09 -10.84
N VAL A 77 -5.56 6.49 -11.81
CA VAL A 77 -5.37 7.89 -12.13
C VAL A 77 -6.60 8.38 -12.89
N VAL A 78 -7.39 9.25 -12.24
CA VAL A 78 -8.66 9.76 -12.81
C VAL A 78 -8.53 11.17 -13.34
N ALA A 79 -7.60 11.97 -12.83
CA ALA A 79 -7.45 13.36 -13.23
C ALA A 79 -6.00 13.85 -13.13
N HIS A 80 -5.65 14.73 -14.06
CA HIS A 80 -4.43 15.52 -14.02
C HIS A 80 -4.82 16.97 -13.68
N TYR A 81 -4.18 17.54 -12.67
CA TYR A 81 -4.40 18.90 -12.21
C TYR A 81 -3.18 19.76 -12.53
N GLU A 82 -3.40 20.98 -12.94
CA GLU A 82 -2.30 21.93 -13.19
C GLU A 82 -1.73 22.49 -11.90
N ASN A 83 -2.60 22.63 -10.88
CA ASN A 83 -2.27 23.28 -9.63
C ASN A 83 -2.60 22.44 -8.41
N MET A 84 -1.74 22.52 -7.40
CA MET A 84 -1.96 21.91 -6.08
C MET A 84 -3.27 22.37 -5.42
N ALA A 85 -3.71 23.61 -5.67
CA ALA A 85 -4.95 24.14 -5.10
C ALA A 85 -6.19 23.41 -5.64
N GLU A 86 -6.23 23.13 -6.92
CA GLU A 86 -7.31 22.35 -7.56
C GLU A 86 -7.36 20.92 -7.04
N ALA A 87 -6.20 20.27 -6.95
CA ALA A 87 -6.12 18.91 -6.41
C ALA A 87 -6.59 18.85 -4.94
N ARG A 88 -6.25 19.84 -4.12
CA ARG A 88 -6.75 19.92 -2.74
C ARG A 88 -8.26 20.12 -2.70
N HIS A 89 -8.81 20.93 -3.57
CA HIS A 89 -10.25 21.17 -3.65
C HIS A 89 -10.99 19.89 -4.09
N ALA A 90 -10.41 19.11 -5.00
CA ALA A 90 -10.95 17.81 -5.41
C ALA A 90 -10.95 16.80 -4.25
N ILE A 91 -9.91 16.78 -3.40
CA ILE A 91 -9.91 15.99 -2.16
C ILE A 91 -11.03 16.44 -1.21
N GLN A 92 -11.22 17.74 -1.03
CA GLN A 92 -12.27 18.27 -0.14
C GLN A 92 -13.67 17.90 -0.62
N LYS A 93 -13.86 17.81 -1.94
CA LYS A 93 -15.11 17.34 -2.55
C LYS A 93 -15.28 15.82 -2.55
N ASN A 94 -14.28 15.07 -2.07
CA ASN A 94 -14.21 13.61 -2.13
C ASN A 94 -14.26 13.04 -3.57
N GLU A 95 -13.83 13.81 -4.57
CA GLU A 95 -13.70 13.36 -5.95
C GLU A 95 -12.48 12.43 -6.11
N ILE A 96 -11.41 12.72 -5.35
CA ILE A 96 -10.18 11.92 -5.28
C ILE A 96 -9.80 11.66 -3.82
N TYR A 97 -9.20 10.51 -3.53
CA TYR A 97 -8.71 10.18 -2.18
C TYR A 97 -7.31 10.72 -1.89
N ALA A 98 -6.52 10.88 -2.94
CA ALA A 98 -5.15 11.35 -2.83
C ALA A 98 -4.69 12.01 -4.12
N PHE A 99 -3.60 12.80 -4.04
CA PHE A 99 -2.88 13.23 -5.25
C PHE A 99 -1.37 13.18 -5.04
N LEU A 100 -0.67 12.94 -6.14
CA LEU A 100 0.77 12.94 -6.24
C LEU A 100 1.23 14.26 -6.83
N LEU A 101 2.15 14.94 -6.14
CA LEU A 101 2.82 16.13 -6.65
C LEU A 101 4.23 15.79 -7.09
N ILE A 102 4.50 15.96 -8.38
CA ILE A 102 5.82 15.82 -9.00
C ILE A 102 6.34 17.24 -9.25
N PRO A 103 7.33 17.72 -8.47
CA PRO A 103 7.84 19.06 -8.63
C PRO A 103 8.67 19.21 -9.90
N ASP A 104 8.76 20.43 -10.38
CA ASP A 104 9.64 20.81 -11.51
C ASP A 104 11.10 20.46 -11.22
N GLY A 105 11.83 20.01 -12.25
CA GLY A 105 13.23 19.60 -12.15
C GLY A 105 13.43 18.21 -11.53
N THR A 106 12.39 17.39 -11.40
CA THR A 106 12.49 16.03 -10.88
C THR A 106 13.42 15.16 -11.72
N GLU A 107 13.31 15.19 -13.04
CA GLU A 107 14.19 14.43 -13.94
C GLU A 107 15.64 14.93 -13.86
N ALA A 108 15.86 16.24 -13.90
CA ALA A 108 17.20 16.82 -13.75
C ALA A 108 17.82 16.47 -12.39
N GLY A 109 17.00 16.46 -11.32
CA GLY A 109 17.43 16.05 -9.99
C GLY A 109 17.86 14.58 -9.95
N LEU A 110 17.10 13.67 -10.55
CA LEU A 110 17.45 12.26 -10.66
C LEU A 110 18.76 12.04 -11.44
N MET A 111 18.94 12.77 -12.53
CA MET A 111 20.18 12.71 -13.32
C MET A 111 21.39 13.28 -12.56
N ALA A 112 21.17 14.31 -11.75
CA ALA A 112 22.20 14.94 -10.92
C ALA A 112 22.48 14.22 -9.58
N GLN A 113 21.91 13.02 -9.36
CA GLN A 113 21.99 12.27 -8.08
C GLN A 113 21.40 13.01 -6.86
N LYS A 114 20.63 14.03 -7.08
CA LYS A 114 19.80 14.61 -6.01
C LYS A 114 18.58 13.72 -5.86
N GLN A 115 18.12 13.54 -4.61
CA GLN A 115 16.86 12.85 -4.34
C GLN A 115 15.71 13.86 -4.49
N PRO A 116 14.98 13.88 -5.61
CA PRO A 116 13.84 14.78 -5.75
C PRO A 116 12.76 14.37 -4.74
N LYS A 117 12.19 15.34 -4.06
CA LYS A 117 11.12 15.09 -3.08
C LYS A 117 9.78 15.08 -3.81
N ILE A 118 9.29 13.89 -4.11
CA ILE A 118 7.91 13.70 -4.57
C ILE A 118 7.02 13.75 -3.34
N SER A 119 5.97 14.58 -3.38
CA SER A 119 5.07 14.75 -2.26
C SER A 119 3.74 14.06 -2.54
N PHE A 120 3.26 13.33 -1.55
CA PHE A 120 2.00 12.62 -1.60
C PHE A 120 1.03 13.22 -0.58
N TYR A 121 -0.15 13.61 -1.04
CA TYR A 121 -1.21 14.17 -0.22
C TYR A 121 -2.42 13.24 -0.25
N TYR A 122 -2.96 12.92 0.91
CA TYR A 122 -4.13 12.05 1.02
C TYR A 122 -5.16 12.63 1.99
N SER A 123 -6.41 12.22 1.81
CA SER A 123 -7.48 12.58 2.70
C SER A 123 -7.41 11.78 4.01
N SER A 124 -7.37 12.48 5.14
CA SER A 124 -7.40 11.86 6.47
C SER A 124 -8.72 11.17 6.80
N VAL A 125 -9.77 11.44 6.05
CA VAL A 125 -11.08 10.81 6.22
C VAL A 125 -11.03 9.32 5.90
N SER A 126 -10.12 8.89 5.01
CA SER A 126 -9.96 7.50 4.60
C SER A 126 -8.56 6.96 4.97
N LEU A 127 -8.31 6.82 6.26
CA LEU A 127 -7.00 6.40 6.80
C LEU A 127 -6.53 5.06 6.21
N ALA A 128 -7.47 4.12 6.01
CA ALA A 128 -7.18 2.81 5.41
C ALA A 128 -6.76 2.95 3.94
N ALA A 129 -7.45 3.76 3.15
CA ALA A 129 -7.10 4.03 1.75
C ALA A 129 -5.74 4.75 1.66
N GLY A 130 -5.52 5.76 2.51
CA GLY A 130 -4.26 6.49 2.56
C GLY A 130 -3.05 5.61 2.86
N SER A 131 -3.16 4.66 3.78
CA SER A 131 -2.06 3.76 4.14
C SER A 131 -1.71 2.77 3.03
N LEU A 132 -2.70 2.24 2.31
CA LEU A 132 -2.50 1.36 1.16
C LEU A 132 -1.81 2.11 0.00
N LEU A 133 -2.33 3.28 -0.34
CA LEU A 133 -1.76 4.15 -1.38
C LEU A 133 -0.32 4.57 -1.04
N PHE A 134 -0.05 4.91 0.21
CA PHE A 134 1.30 5.27 0.68
C PHE A 134 2.28 4.10 0.53
N ARG A 135 1.85 2.88 0.86
CA ARG A 135 2.67 1.66 0.70
C ARG A 135 3.02 1.43 -0.77
N ASP A 136 2.03 1.54 -1.65
CA ASP A 136 2.25 1.31 -3.09
C ASP A 136 3.16 2.39 -3.68
N LEU A 137 2.95 3.65 -3.30
CA LEU A 137 3.82 4.75 -3.73
C LEU A 137 5.25 4.61 -3.21
N LYS A 138 5.43 4.19 -1.96
CA LYS A 138 6.76 3.90 -1.40
C LYS A 138 7.45 2.80 -2.20
N THR A 139 6.73 1.76 -2.60
CA THR A 139 7.25 0.68 -3.45
C THR A 139 7.69 1.19 -4.82
N ILE A 140 6.88 2.05 -5.45
CA ILE A 140 7.24 2.68 -6.74
C ILE A 140 8.48 3.56 -6.60
N SER A 141 8.54 4.36 -5.55
CA SER A 141 9.68 5.26 -5.30
C SER A 141 10.99 4.47 -5.11
N THR A 142 10.95 3.37 -4.37
CA THR A 142 12.13 2.51 -4.18
C THR A 142 12.53 1.79 -5.46
N LEU A 143 11.58 1.26 -6.22
CA LEU A 143 11.83 0.61 -7.51
C LEU A 143 12.33 1.62 -8.56
N GLY A 144 11.76 2.83 -8.58
CA GLY A 144 12.19 3.91 -9.46
C GLY A 144 13.62 4.35 -9.17
N GLY A 145 13.98 4.50 -7.91
CA GLY A 145 15.34 4.80 -7.46
C GLY A 145 16.34 3.70 -7.83
N ALA A 146 15.97 2.44 -7.63
CA ALA A 146 16.78 1.29 -8.02
C ALA A 146 16.96 1.21 -9.55
N ALA A 147 15.91 1.45 -10.32
CA ALA A 147 15.98 1.44 -11.79
C ALA A 147 16.88 2.57 -12.34
N ALA A 148 16.80 3.77 -11.76
CA ALA A 148 17.68 4.87 -12.11
C ALA A 148 19.15 4.57 -11.75
N GLY A 149 19.37 3.92 -10.59
CA GLY A 149 20.70 3.45 -10.16
C GLY A 149 21.26 2.40 -11.11
N MET A 150 20.46 1.42 -11.56
CA MET A 150 20.85 0.40 -12.52
C MET A 150 21.23 0.99 -13.89
N ALA A 151 20.39 1.89 -14.41
CA ALA A 151 20.66 2.55 -15.69
C ALA A 151 21.98 3.31 -15.69
N LYS A 152 22.32 3.93 -14.56
CA LYS A 152 23.58 4.65 -14.42
C LYS A 152 24.79 3.74 -14.29
N LEU A 153 24.69 2.66 -13.52
CA LEU A 153 25.77 1.69 -13.35
C LEU A 153 26.06 0.94 -14.67
N SER A 154 25.00 0.66 -15.46
CA SER A 154 25.17 0.11 -16.81
C SER A 154 25.84 1.10 -17.78
N ALA A 155 25.51 2.40 -17.65
CA ALA A 155 26.21 3.45 -18.45
C ALA A 155 27.67 3.62 -18.06
N LEU A 156 28.07 3.24 -16.84
CA LEU A 156 29.46 3.20 -16.38
C LEU A 156 30.19 1.89 -16.75
N GLY A 157 29.55 1.01 -17.55
CA GLY A 157 30.14 -0.23 -18.04
C GLY A 157 30.25 -1.37 -17.03
N LYS A 158 29.50 -1.30 -15.93
CA LYS A 158 29.44 -2.40 -14.93
C LYS A 158 28.51 -3.52 -15.38
N THR A 159 28.91 -4.75 -15.09
CA THR A 159 28.17 -5.97 -15.45
C THR A 159 26.92 -6.09 -14.57
N ASN A 160 25.84 -6.68 -15.10
CA ASN A 160 24.57 -6.84 -14.38
C ASN A 160 24.72 -7.53 -13.00
N ASP A 161 25.64 -8.47 -12.86
CA ASP A 161 25.90 -9.18 -11.59
C ASP A 161 26.55 -8.26 -10.54
N GLU A 162 27.47 -7.38 -10.93
CA GLU A 162 28.08 -6.38 -10.04
C GLU A 162 27.06 -5.33 -9.62
N ILE A 163 26.15 -4.96 -10.52
CA ILE A 163 25.06 -4.01 -10.25
C ILE A 163 24.07 -4.58 -9.23
N MET A 164 23.67 -5.85 -9.42
CA MET A 164 22.78 -6.54 -8.49
C MET A 164 23.39 -6.68 -7.09
N THR A 165 24.66 -7.04 -7.01
CA THR A 165 25.37 -7.17 -5.73
C THR A 165 25.46 -5.82 -5.01
N CYS A 166 25.76 -4.74 -5.74
CA CYS A 166 25.83 -3.39 -5.18
C CYS A 166 24.47 -2.90 -4.66
N LEU A 167 23.38 -3.16 -5.39
CA LEU A 167 22.02 -2.77 -4.99
C LEU A 167 21.51 -3.58 -3.78
N LEU A 168 21.84 -4.87 -3.70
CA LEU A 168 21.50 -5.70 -2.54
C LEU A 168 22.22 -5.22 -1.26
N TYR A 169 23.45 -4.73 -1.38
CA TYR A 169 24.23 -4.26 -0.23
C TYR A 169 23.89 -2.82 0.19
N THR A 170 23.39 -1.99 -0.73
CA THR A 170 22.97 -0.60 -0.46
C THR A 170 21.48 -0.43 -0.21
N SER A 171 20.70 -1.52 -0.32
CA SER A 171 19.29 -1.47 0.06
C SER A 171 19.19 -1.22 1.57
N PRO A 172 18.53 -0.13 2.02
CA PRO A 172 18.35 0.13 3.45
C PRO A 172 17.65 -1.06 4.09
N SER A 173 18.26 -1.57 5.16
CA SER A 173 17.67 -2.64 5.95
C SER A 173 16.29 -2.20 6.45
N PRO A 174 15.31 -3.10 6.56
CA PRO A 174 14.02 -2.78 7.17
C PRO A 174 14.13 -2.19 8.58
N ARG A 175 15.29 -2.32 9.22
CA ARG A 175 15.59 -1.75 10.55
C ARG A 175 15.96 -0.26 10.53
N ASP A 176 16.34 0.30 9.37
CA ASP A 176 16.77 1.70 9.28
C ASP A 176 15.60 2.65 8.98
N VAL A 177 14.37 2.15 8.98
CA VAL A 177 13.14 2.89 8.67
C VAL A 177 12.32 3.21 9.94
N GLU A 178 12.80 2.83 11.12
CA GLU A 178 12.12 3.04 12.42
C GLU A 178 12.71 4.19 13.26
N GLU A 179 13.25 5.25 12.63
CA GLU A 179 13.53 6.51 13.35
C GLU A 179 12.83 7.70 12.68
#